data_e530e30ff9636d37c2cfa5eb4c98e575
#
_entry.id   e530e30ff9636d37c2cfa5eb4c98e575
#
_cell.length_a   1.000
_cell.length_b   1.000
_cell.length_c   1.000
_cell.angle_alpha   90.00
_cell.angle_beta   90.00
_cell.angle_gamma   90.00
#
_symmetry.space_group_name_H-M   'P 1'
#
loop_
_entity.id
_entity.type
_entity.pdbx_description
1 polymer ?
#
loop_
_entity_poly.entity_id
_entity_poly.type
_entity_poly.pdbx_seq_one_letter_code
_entity_poly.pdbx_strand_id
1 'polypeptide(L)'
;MRVKLIAVLTLAVSAVCQTLPPGVQKKASVGGITEYEYPNGLRVLLYPDPANPKVTINMIVQVGSRHEGYGETGMAHLLEHMDFIETNDGRQIKNEIVAHGAVWNGTTSEDRTNYYETLTATDENLKWALDLEAARLVNVKINKQLLDVEMTVVRNEFERGENSPQRVLSERVASTAFLWHNYGKSTIGSREDLEKVPAERLGRSTGNTISRTIP
;
A
#
# COMPACT_ATOMS: atom_id res chain seq x y z
N MET A 1 -39.16 -22.65 58.73
CA MET A 1 -37.96 -22.80 57.87
C MET A 1 -38.35 -22.31 56.48
N ARG A 2 -37.91 -21.10 56.05
CA ARG A 2 -38.24 -20.52 54.71
C ARG A 2 -37.07 -20.80 53.78
N VAL A 3 -37.26 -21.66 52.81
CA VAL A 3 -36.30 -21.94 51.75
C VAL A 3 -36.36 -20.79 50.75
N LYS A 4 -35.26 -20.04 50.59
CA LYS A 4 -35.11 -19.02 49.53
C LYS A 4 -34.61 -19.70 48.29
N LEU A 5 -35.44 -19.72 47.24
CA LEU A 5 -35.07 -20.19 45.90
C LEU A 5 -34.23 -19.09 45.25
N ILE A 6 -32.95 -19.36 45.01
CA ILE A 6 -32.07 -18.49 44.21
C ILE A 6 -32.18 -18.94 42.78
N ALA A 7 -32.85 -18.13 41.95
CA ALA A 7 -32.87 -18.36 40.49
C ALA A 7 -31.55 -17.85 39.91
N VAL A 8 -30.71 -18.74 39.41
CA VAL A 8 -29.50 -18.40 38.64
C VAL A 8 -29.91 -18.13 37.19
N LEU A 9 -29.93 -16.86 36.81
CA LEU A 9 -30.20 -16.47 35.43
C LEU A 9 -28.91 -16.63 34.63
N THR A 10 -28.76 -17.71 33.88
CA THR A 10 -27.68 -17.90 32.93
C THR A 10 -27.96 -17.05 31.70
N LEU A 11 -27.23 -15.90 31.57
CA LEU A 11 -27.19 -15.15 30.31
C LEU A 11 -26.43 -15.98 29.29
N ALA A 12 -27.14 -16.56 28.35
CA ALA A 12 -26.55 -17.14 27.13
C ALA A 12 -26.08 -15.96 26.25
N VAL A 13 -24.79 -15.66 26.26
CA VAL A 13 -24.19 -14.75 25.30
C VAL A 13 -24.21 -15.49 23.95
N SER A 14 -25.15 -15.12 23.10
CA SER A 14 -25.19 -15.57 21.72
C SER A 14 -23.97 -14.99 21.00
N ALA A 15 -22.94 -15.78 20.80
CA ALA A 15 -21.86 -15.45 19.88
C ALA A 15 -22.48 -15.29 18.50
N VAL A 16 -22.63 -14.08 18.01
CA VAL A 16 -23.00 -13.81 16.62
C VAL A 16 -21.87 -14.35 15.77
N CYS A 17 -22.04 -15.56 15.24
CA CYS A 17 -21.14 -16.11 14.24
C CYS A 17 -21.33 -15.30 12.97
N GLN A 18 -20.49 -14.28 12.78
CA GLN A 18 -20.47 -13.53 11.52
C GLN A 18 -20.01 -14.51 10.43
N THR A 19 -20.90 -14.83 9.51
CA THR A 19 -20.56 -15.61 8.33
C THR A 19 -19.64 -14.79 7.44
N LEU A 20 -18.50 -15.37 7.06
CA LEU A 20 -17.58 -14.74 6.11
C LEU A 20 -18.26 -14.56 4.74
N PRO A 21 -17.87 -13.56 3.97
CA PRO A 21 -18.31 -13.41 2.59
C PRO A 21 -18.05 -14.70 1.78
N PRO A 22 -18.87 -15.00 0.76
CA PRO A 22 -18.67 -16.19 -0.07
C PRO A 22 -17.26 -16.28 -0.63
N GLY A 23 -16.63 -17.44 -0.47
CA GLY A 23 -15.28 -17.72 -0.98
C GLY A 23 -14.14 -17.21 -0.11
N VAL A 24 -14.38 -16.35 0.88
CA VAL A 24 -13.34 -15.88 1.82
C VAL A 24 -13.00 -16.97 2.83
N GLN A 25 -11.72 -17.24 3.01
CA GLN A 25 -11.20 -18.24 3.94
C GLN A 25 -10.41 -17.59 5.07
N LYS A 26 -10.69 -18.00 6.30
CA LYS A 26 -9.80 -17.72 7.43
C LYS A 26 -8.63 -18.69 7.38
N LYS A 27 -7.40 -18.20 7.27
CA LYS A 27 -6.18 -19.01 7.10
C LYS A 27 -5.48 -19.26 8.43
N ALA A 28 -5.13 -18.20 9.13
CA ALA A 28 -4.37 -18.30 10.39
C ALA A 28 -4.82 -17.24 11.38
N SER A 29 -4.52 -17.50 12.68
CA SER A 29 -4.66 -16.49 13.73
C SER A 29 -3.52 -16.67 14.73
N VAL A 30 -2.63 -15.69 14.82
CA VAL A 30 -1.43 -15.75 15.65
C VAL A 30 -1.16 -14.35 16.24
N GLY A 31 -0.90 -14.29 17.56
CA GLY A 31 -0.53 -13.04 18.23
C GLY A 31 -1.58 -11.93 18.13
N GLY A 32 -2.87 -12.27 18.04
CA GLY A 32 -3.96 -11.31 17.87
C GLY A 32 -4.23 -10.90 16.41
N ILE A 33 -3.37 -11.31 15.47
CA ILE A 33 -3.56 -11.06 14.04
C ILE A 33 -4.33 -12.23 13.44
N THR A 34 -5.38 -11.93 12.68
CA THR A 34 -6.13 -12.93 11.90
C THR A 34 -5.97 -12.65 10.41
N GLU A 35 -5.57 -13.68 9.68
CA GLU A 35 -5.42 -13.64 8.22
C GLU A 35 -6.65 -14.22 7.53
N TYR A 36 -7.13 -13.52 6.52
CA TYR A 36 -8.18 -13.94 5.59
C TYR A 36 -7.64 -13.88 4.16
N GLU A 37 -8.08 -14.82 3.34
CA GLU A 37 -7.73 -14.88 1.91
C GLU A 37 -9.01 -14.88 1.07
N TYR A 38 -9.02 -14.01 0.06
CA TYR A 38 -10.09 -13.89 -0.92
C TYR A 38 -9.83 -14.79 -2.13
N PRO A 39 -10.86 -15.16 -2.91
CA PRO A 39 -10.69 -16.03 -4.09
C PRO A 39 -9.73 -15.47 -5.16
N ASN A 40 -9.57 -14.16 -5.22
CA ASN A 40 -8.66 -13.47 -6.14
C ASN A 40 -7.22 -13.34 -5.59
N GLY A 41 -6.87 -14.02 -4.49
CA GLY A 41 -5.54 -13.99 -3.90
C GLY A 41 -5.28 -12.80 -2.96
N LEU A 42 -6.24 -11.86 -2.80
CA LEU A 42 -6.08 -10.77 -1.82
C LEU A 42 -6.01 -11.35 -0.41
N ARG A 43 -4.98 -10.97 0.33
CA ARG A 43 -4.81 -11.35 1.74
C ARG A 43 -5.12 -10.15 2.62
N VAL A 44 -5.96 -10.34 3.62
CA VAL A 44 -6.33 -9.33 4.60
C VAL A 44 -5.89 -9.77 5.99
N LEU A 45 -5.09 -8.95 6.65
CA LEU A 45 -4.62 -9.15 8.02
C LEU A 45 -5.36 -8.18 8.93
N LEU A 46 -6.11 -8.70 9.90
CA LEU A 46 -6.83 -7.90 10.88
C LEU A 46 -6.17 -8.03 12.25
N TYR A 47 -5.84 -6.87 12.84
CA TYR A 47 -5.33 -6.75 14.19
C TYR A 47 -6.22 -5.79 14.99
N PRO A 48 -7.23 -6.30 15.73
CA PRO A 48 -8.09 -5.47 16.58
C PRO A 48 -7.30 -4.92 17.80
N ASP A 49 -7.32 -3.62 17.98
CA ASP A 49 -6.79 -2.95 19.18
C ASP A 49 -7.88 -2.02 19.75
N PRO A 50 -8.75 -2.53 20.66
CA PRO A 50 -9.84 -1.74 21.22
C PRO A 50 -9.38 -0.60 22.15
N ALA A 51 -8.11 -0.59 22.53
CA ALA A 51 -7.56 0.48 23.38
C ALA A 51 -7.13 1.71 22.56
N ASN A 52 -7.01 1.59 21.23
CA ASN A 52 -6.55 2.66 20.37
C ASN A 52 -7.74 3.31 19.63
N PRO A 53 -7.94 4.63 19.77
CA PRO A 53 -9.03 5.33 19.06
C PRO A 53 -8.73 5.59 17.57
N LYS A 54 -7.68 4.98 17.03
CA LYS A 54 -7.25 5.12 15.64
C LYS A 54 -7.35 3.81 14.89
N VAL A 55 -7.58 3.90 13.59
CA VAL A 55 -7.46 2.80 12.63
C VAL A 55 -6.35 3.11 11.65
N THR A 56 -5.55 2.11 11.32
CA THR A 56 -4.55 2.19 10.24
C THR A 56 -4.93 1.18 9.17
N ILE A 57 -5.06 1.65 7.96
CA ILE A 57 -5.14 0.84 6.76
C ILE A 57 -3.75 0.85 6.13
N ASN A 58 -3.24 -0.31 5.73
CA ASN A 58 -1.96 -0.43 5.05
C ASN A 58 -2.12 -1.39 3.86
N MET A 59 -2.22 -0.84 2.66
CA MET A 59 -2.25 -1.59 1.41
C MET A 59 -0.83 -1.92 0.97
N ILE A 60 -0.55 -3.20 0.79
CA ILE A 60 0.78 -3.69 0.37
C ILE A 60 0.64 -4.37 -0.98
N VAL A 61 1.32 -3.82 -1.98
CA VAL A 61 1.48 -4.42 -3.30
C VAL A 61 2.84 -5.12 -3.34
N GLN A 62 2.87 -6.42 -3.61
CA GLN A 62 4.08 -7.26 -3.63
C GLN A 62 4.90 -7.03 -4.91
N VAL A 63 5.07 -5.77 -5.28
CA VAL A 63 5.87 -5.31 -6.43
C VAL A 63 6.71 -4.11 -6.00
N GLY A 64 7.99 -4.16 -6.34
CA GLY A 64 8.94 -3.11 -6.08
C GLY A 64 10.04 -3.11 -7.14
N SER A 65 11.14 -2.43 -6.90
CA SER A 65 12.18 -2.17 -7.90
C SER A 65 12.87 -3.44 -8.45
N ARG A 66 12.83 -4.56 -7.74
CA ARG A 66 13.38 -5.82 -8.28
C ARG A 66 12.64 -6.35 -9.52
N HIS A 67 11.40 -5.92 -9.73
CA HIS A 67 10.55 -6.36 -10.83
C HIS A 67 10.71 -5.50 -12.10
N GLU A 68 11.52 -4.44 -12.01
CA GLU A 68 11.76 -3.50 -13.09
C GLU A 68 12.70 -4.10 -14.14
N GLY A 69 12.43 -3.78 -15.42
CA GLY A 69 13.25 -4.18 -16.56
C GLY A 69 14.41 -3.21 -16.84
N TYR A 70 15.15 -3.49 -17.89
CA TYR A 70 16.14 -2.55 -18.43
C TYR A 70 15.44 -1.32 -19.03
N GLY A 71 15.91 -0.12 -18.67
CA GLY A 71 15.32 1.15 -19.10
C GLY A 71 14.01 1.49 -18.37
N GLU A 72 13.75 0.83 -17.22
CA GLU A 72 12.54 1.01 -16.41
C GLU A 72 12.85 1.19 -14.92
N THR A 73 14.11 1.49 -14.58
CA THR A 73 14.48 1.64 -13.16
C THR A 73 13.85 2.91 -12.56
N GLY A 74 13.27 2.77 -11.36
CA GLY A 74 12.55 3.83 -10.66
C GLY A 74 11.05 3.90 -10.95
N MET A 75 10.52 3.01 -11.82
CA MET A 75 9.09 3.02 -12.19
C MET A 75 8.17 2.69 -11.04
N ALA A 76 8.55 1.76 -10.17
CA ALA A 76 7.75 1.40 -9.01
C ALA A 76 7.63 2.58 -8.04
N HIS A 77 8.72 3.30 -7.82
CA HIS A 77 8.74 4.49 -6.97
C HIS A 77 7.97 5.67 -7.60
N LEU A 78 8.16 5.90 -8.89
CA LEU A 78 7.42 6.95 -9.60
C LEU A 78 5.91 6.67 -9.61
N LEU A 79 5.51 5.39 -9.74
CA LEU A 79 4.11 5.00 -9.63
C LEU A 79 3.56 5.27 -8.23
N GLU A 80 4.32 5.00 -7.18
CA GLU A 80 3.93 5.36 -5.81
C GLU A 80 3.56 6.84 -5.72
N HIS A 81 4.37 7.76 -6.29
CA HIS A 81 4.06 9.18 -6.32
C HIS A 81 2.76 9.48 -7.09
N MET A 82 2.58 8.86 -8.26
CA MET A 82 1.39 9.07 -9.08
C MET A 82 0.11 8.63 -8.38
N ASP A 83 0.16 7.58 -7.57
CA ASP A 83 -0.97 7.05 -6.80
C ASP A 83 -1.49 8.01 -5.71
N PHE A 84 -0.76 9.07 -5.41
CA PHE A 84 -1.19 10.11 -4.48
C PHE A 84 -1.78 11.36 -5.16
N ILE A 85 -1.86 11.41 -6.50
CA ILE A 85 -2.29 12.63 -7.20
C ILE A 85 -3.78 12.58 -7.50
N GLU A 86 -4.16 11.88 -8.56
CA GLU A 86 -5.52 11.91 -9.11
C GLU A 86 -5.90 10.56 -9.71
N THR A 87 -7.19 10.21 -9.59
CA THR A 87 -7.77 9.08 -10.31
C THR A 87 -8.40 9.51 -11.63
N ASN A 88 -8.69 8.55 -12.54
CA ASN A 88 -9.31 8.86 -13.83
C ASN A 88 -10.74 9.44 -13.72
N ASP A 89 -11.43 9.19 -12.62
CA ASP A 89 -12.74 9.76 -12.29
C ASP A 89 -12.64 11.10 -11.55
N GLY A 90 -11.43 11.64 -11.38
CA GLY A 90 -11.20 13.00 -10.90
C GLY A 90 -11.05 13.14 -9.38
N ARG A 91 -10.93 12.05 -8.62
CA ARG A 91 -10.65 12.14 -7.17
C ARG A 91 -9.23 12.70 -6.97
N GLN A 92 -9.12 13.67 -6.09
CA GLN A 92 -7.86 14.29 -5.69
C GLN A 92 -7.35 13.62 -4.41
N ILE A 93 -6.54 12.59 -4.53
CA ILE A 93 -6.17 11.66 -3.45
C ILE A 93 -5.60 12.39 -2.23
N LYS A 94 -4.56 13.21 -2.40
CA LYS A 94 -3.96 13.99 -1.29
C LYS A 94 -4.98 14.90 -0.59
N ASN A 95 -5.86 15.53 -1.36
CA ASN A 95 -6.86 16.45 -0.81
C ASN A 95 -7.90 15.71 0.03
N GLU A 96 -8.35 14.55 -0.43
CA GLU A 96 -9.28 13.70 0.32
C GLU A 96 -8.66 13.21 1.63
N ILE A 97 -7.40 12.72 1.59
CA ILE A 97 -6.67 12.26 2.76
C ILE A 97 -6.55 13.36 3.82
N VAL A 98 -6.18 14.58 3.39
CA VAL A 98 -6.08 15.75 4.27
C VAL A 98 -7.44 16.15 4.84
N ALA A 99 -8.50 16.12 4.03
CA ALA A 99 -9.87 16.46 4.46
C ALA A 99 -10.39 15.49 5.54
N HIS A 100 -9.98 14.22 5.51
CA HIS A 100 -10.30 13.22 6.55
C HIS A 100 -9.35 13.27 7.77
N GLY A 101 -8.38 14.18 7.78
CA GLY A 101 -7.42 14.33 8.89
C GLY A 101 -6.51 13.12 9.10
N ALA A 102 -6.26 12.35 8.05
CA ALA A 102 -5.41 11.19 8.12
C ALA A 102 -3.92 11.56 8.12
N VAL A 103 -3.13 10.81 8.90
CA VAL A 103 -1.67 10.74 8.73
C VAL A 103 -1.40 9.64 7.71
N TRP A 104 -0.63 9.94 6.68
CA TRP A 104 -0.44 9.05 5.55
C TRP A 104 0.99 9.06 5.01
N ASN A 105 1.37 8.00 4.33
CA ASN A 105 2.60 7.92 3.54
C ASN A 105 2.53 6.76 2.54
N GLY A 106 3.48 6.75 1.60
CA GLY A 106 3.83 5.61 0.77
C GLY A 106 5.29 5.26 0.94
N THR A 107 5.67 4.03 0.64
CA THR A 107 7.07 3.63 0.55
C THR A 107 7.24 2.55 -0.51
N THR A 108 8.31 2.67 -1.28
CA THR A 108 8.74 1.65 -2.24
C THR A 108 10.07 1.05 -1.81
N SER A 109 10.15 -0.26 -1.86
CA SER A 109 11.39 -1.03 -1.65
C SER A 109 11.65 -1.93 -2.88
N GLU A 110 12.64 -2.79 -2.78
CA GLU A 110 12.93 -3.75 -3.84
C GLU A 110 11.79 -4.75 -4.04
N ASP A 111 11.10 -5.14 -2.98
CA ASP A 111 10.12 -6.24 -2.98
C ASP A 111 8.67 -5.79 -2.99
N ARG A 112 8.39 -4.59 -2.53
CA ARG A 112 7.03 -4.12 -2.29
C ARG A 112 6.89 -2.60 -2.46
N THR A 113 5.66 -2.19 -2.75
CA THR A 113 5.17 -0.81 -2.56
C THR A 113 4.01 -0.86 -1.59
N ASN A 114 3.95 0.05 -0.62
CA ASN A 114 2.82 0.14 0.29
C ASN A 114 2.37 1.58 0.51
N TYR A 115 1.09 1.68 0.82
CA TYR A 115 0.38 2.93 1.13
C TYR A 115 -0.32 2.76 2.45
N TYR A 116 -0.31 3.77 3.31
CA TYR A 116 -1.04 3.68 4.56
C TYR A 116 -1.64 5.00 4.99
N GLU A 117 -2.81 4.90 5.62
CA GLU A 117 -3.50 5.97 6.29
C GLU A 117 -3.82 5.59 7.72
N THR A 118 -3.57 6.52 8.66
CA THR A 118 -3.95 6.42 10.06
C THR A 118 -4.88 7.57 10.42
N LEU A 119 -6.09 7.24 10.85
CA LEU A 119 -7.15 8.20 11.13
C LEU A 119 -8.00 7.75 12.32
N THR A 120 -8.97 8.59 12.73
CA THR A 120 -9.90 8.25 13.82
C THR A 120 -10.70 7.00 13.48
N ALA A 121 -10.78 6.04 14.41
CA ALA A 121 -11.49 4.78 14.25
C ALA A 121 -13.00 4.97 14.27
N THR A 122 -13.60 5.17 13.10
CA THR A 122 -15.04 5.17 12.85
C THR A 122 -15.35 4.29 11.64
N ASP A 123 -16.58 3.74 11.59
CA ASP A 123 -17.00 2.93 10.44
C ASP A 123 -16.97 3.73 9.13
N GLU A 124 -17.28 5.03 9.19
CA GLU A 124 -17.23 5.94 8.05
C GLU A 124 -15.80 6.10 7.52
N ASN A 125 -14.86 6.40 8.41
CA ASN A 125 -13.46 6.56 8.06
C ASN A 125 -12.85 5.26 7.53
N LEU A 126 -13.17 4.12 8.13
CA LEU A 126 -12.70 2.82 7.66
C LEU A 126 -13.21 2.52 6.25
N LYS A 127 -14.50 2.74 5.99
CA LYS A 127 -15.10 2.53 4.66
C LYS A 127 -14.50 3.45 3.63
N TRP A 128 -14.37 4.74 3.96
CA TRP A 128 -13.76 5.73 3.07
C TRP A 128 -12.32 5.34 2.72
N ALA A 129 -11.49 4.97 3.71
CA ALA A 129 -10.10 4.64 3.46
C ALA A 129 -9.94 3.36 2.62
N LEU A 130 -10.77 2.33 2.85
CA LEU A 130 -10.79 1.13 2.00
C LEU A 130 -11.22 1.44 0.56
N ASP A 131 -12.19 2.33 0.38
CA ASP A 131 -12.64 2.80 -0.94
C ASP A 131 -11.55 3.61 -1.64
N LEU A 132 -10.83 4.47 -0.91
CA LEU A 132 -9.69 5.23 -1.44
C LEU A 132 -8.58 4.28 -1.93
N GLU A 133 -8.21 3.29 -1.12
CA GLU A 133 -7.20 2.30 -1.48
C GLU A 133 -7.59 1.51 -2.74
N ALA A 134 -8.85 1.07 -2.81
CA ALA A 134 -9.35 0.39 -3.99
C ALA A 134 -9.35 1.30 -5.23
N ALA A 135 -9.75 2.57 -5.08
CA ALA A 135 -9.81 3.52 -6.19
C ALA A 135 -8.41 3.80 -6.76
N ARG A 136 -7.41 4.12 -5.91
CA ARG A 136 -6.06 4.40 -6.40
C ARG A 136 -5.39 3.19 -7.01
N LEU A 137 -5.60 2.00 -6.46
CA LEU A 137 -5.00 0.77 -6.98
C LEU A 137 -5.43 0.45 -8.42
N VAL A 138 -6.69 0.72 -8.78
CA VAL A 138 -7.25 0.33 -10.09
C VAL A 138 -7.52 1.49 -11.04
N ASN A 139 -7.48 2.74 -10.55
CA ASN A 139 -7.99 3.89 -11.30
C ASN A 139 -7.05 5.10 -11.29
N VAL A 140 -5.77 4.91 -10.93
CA VAL A 140 -4.78 5.99 -10.97
C VAL A 140 -4.72 6.65 -12.35
N LYS A 141 -4.67 7.96 -12.37
CA LYS A 141 -4.54 8.75 -13.61
C LYS A 141 -3.07 8.98 -13.93
N ILE A 142 -2.64 8.42 -15.04
CA ILE A 142 -1.29 8.59 -15.54
C ILE A 142 -1.35 9.32 -16.87
N ASN A 143 -0.82 10.53 -16.88
CA ASN A 143 -0.66 11.32 -18.10
C ASN A 143 0.64 12.15 -18.03
N LYS A 144 1.04 12.69 -19.17
CA LYS A 144 2.30 13.44 -19.26
C LYS A 144 2.33 14.66 -18.35
N GLN A 145 1.23 15.37 -18.21
CA GLN A 145 1.18 16.61 -17.41
C GLN A 145 1.43 16.34 -15.92
N LEU A 146 0.76 15.33 -15.35
CA LEU A 146 0.96 14.93 -13.96
C LEU A 146 2.35 14.34 -13.75
N LEU A 147 2.83 13.56 -14.70
CA LEU A 147 4.16 12.96 -14.68
C LEU A 147 5.25 14.04 -14.67
N ASP A 148 5.17 15.08 -15.50
CA ASP A 148 6.13 16.16 -15.56
C ASP A 148 6.22 16.92 -14.22
N VAL A 149 5.12 17.06 -13.51
CA VAL A 149 5.07 17.68 -12.17
C VAL A 149 5.79 16.81 -11.15
N GLU A 150 5.41 15.54 -11.04
CA GLU A 150 6.01 14.62 -10.06
C GLU A 150 7.47 14.30 -10.39
N MET A 151 7.87 14.31 -11.64
CA MET A 151 9.27 14.15 -12.05
C MET A 151 10.18 15.20 -11.41
N THR A 152 9.67 16.41 -11.16
CA THR A 152 10.43 17.45 -10.44
C THR A 152 10.66 17.06 -8.99
N VAL A 153 9.66 16.44 -8.33
CA VAL A 153 9.77 15.97 -6.95
C VAL A 153 10.76 14.82 -6.87
N VAL A 154 10.59 13.79 -7.71
CA VAL A 154 11.47 12.62 -7.75
C VAL A 154 12.92 13.02 -8.06
N ARG A 155 13.13 13.98 -8.96
CA ARG A 155 14.47 14.51 -9.27
C ARG A 155 15.13 15.18 -8.05
N ASN A 156 14.37 15.96 -7.28
CA ASN A 156 14.86 16.57 -6.04
C ASN A 156 15.20 15.51 -4.98
N GLU A 157 14.47 14.43 -4.92
CA GLU A 157 14.77 13.30 -4.03
C GLU A 157 16.01 12.55 -4.46
N PHE A 158 16.18 12.34 -5.76
CA PHE A 158 17.37 11.75 -6.34
C PHE A 158 18.62 12.57 -5.97
N GLU A 159 18.61 13.88 -6.20
CA GLU A 159 19.71 14.80 -5.87
C GLU A 159 20.02 14.83 -4.36
N ARG A 160 18.99 14.78 -3.51
CA ARG A 160 19.19 14.63 -2.06
C ARG A 160 19.90 13.32 -1.72
N GLY A 161 19.55 12.24 -2.42
CA GLY A 161 20.17 10.92 -2.26
C GLY A 161 21.66 10.95 -2.62
N GLU A 162 22.02 11.58 -3.74
CA GLU A 162 23.42 11.74 -4.18
C GLU A 162 24.28 12.53 -3.17
N ASN A 163 23.65 13.45 -2.43
CA ASN A 163 24.33 14.22 -1.38
C ASN A 163 24.37 13.52 -0.01
N SER A 164 23.88 12.30 0.10
CA SER A 164 23.92 11.48 1.34
C SER A 164 25.03 10.45 1.27
N PRO A 165 26.15 10.62 2.00
CA PRO A 165 27.25 9.65 1.97
C PRO A 165 26.80 8.23 2.39
N GLN A 166 25.88 8.13 3.35
CA GLN A 166 25.35 6.85 3.80
C GLN A 166 24.57 6.13 2.69
N ARG A 167 23.74 6.88 1.95
CA ARG A 167 22.97 6.32 0.84
C ARG A 167 23.90 5.87 -0.30
N VAL A 168 24.85 6.73 -0.69
CA VAL A 168 25.84 6.40 -1.72
C VAL A 168 26.63 5.15 -1.36
N LEU A 169 27.07 5.03 -0.08
CA LEU A 169 27.75 3.84 0.40
C LEU A 169 26.86 2.60 0.29
N SER A 170 25.61 2.65 0.76
CA SER A 170 24.67 1.53 0.71
C SER A 170 24.40 1.08 -0.72
N GLU A 171 24.19 2.01 -1.65
CA GLU A 171 23.98 1.70 -3.08
C GLU A 171 25.21 1.06 -3.72
N ARG A 172 26.44 1.51 -3.37
CA ARG A 172 27.68 0.91 -3.85
C ARG A 172 27.87 -0.52 -3.31
N VAL A 173 27.58 -0.75 -2.03
CA VAL A 173 27.60 -2.08 -1.43
C VAL A 173 26.60 -2.99 -2.12
N ALA A 174 25.36 -2.56 -2.29
CA ALA A 174 24.32 -3.34 -2.95
C ALA A 174 24.70 -3.67 -4.41
N SER A 175 25.14 -2.68 -5.20
CA SER A 175 25.53 -2.87 -6.60
C SER A 175 26.72 -3.80 -6.77
N THR A 176 27.61 -3.87 -5.79
CA THR A 176 28.76 -4.80 -5.80
C THR A 176 28.35 -6.20 -5.37
N ALA A 177 27.46 -6.33 -4.38
CA ALA A 177 27.00 -7.62 -3.86
C ALA A 177 26.03 -8.32 -4.83
N PHE A 178 25.21 -7.57 -5.56
CA PHE A 178 24.14 -8.07 -6.42
C PHE A 178 24.37 -7.69 -7.89
N LEU A 179 25.47 -8.12 -8.48
CA LEU A 179 25.90 -7.76 -9.84
C LEU A 179 24.83 -8.00 -10.94
N TRP A 180 24.07 -9.06 -10.80
CA TRP A 180 23.09 -9.51 -11.81
C TRP A 180 21.63 -9.35 -11.36
N HIS A 181 21.41 -9.26 -10.06
CA HIS A 181 20.08 -9.16 -9.50
C HIS A 181 19.68 -7.70 -9.33
N ASN A 182 18.39 -7.38 -9.52
CA ASN A 182 17.87 -6.02 -9.39
C ASN A 182 18.02 -5.44 -7.97
N TYR A 183 18.34 -6.24 -6.94
CA TYR A 183 18.72 -5.72 -5.62
C TYR A 183 19.99 -4.85 -5.64
N GLY A 184 20.79 -4.94 -6.68
CA GLY A 184 21.94 -4.06 -6.90
C GLY A 184 21.58 -2.71 -7.51
N LYS A 185 20.32 -2.46 -7.85
CA LYS A 185 19.85 -1.20 -8.42
C LYS A 185 19.16 -0.35 -7.35
N SER A 186 19.29 0.98 -7.47
CA SER A 186 18.59 1.91 -6.58
C SER A 186 17.10 1.90 -6.83
N THR A 187 16.29 1.88 -5.76
CA THR A 187 14.83 1.93 -5.84
C THR A 187 14.31 3.21 -6.49
N ILE A 188 15.02 4.33 -6.34
CA ILE A 188 14.67 5.58 -7.03
C ILE A 188 14.97 5.52 -8.53
N GLY A 189 15.75 4.53 -8.98
CA GLY A 189 16.12 4.35 -10.37
C GLY A 189 17.36 5.12 -10.80
N SER A 190 17.65 5.07 -12.11
CA SER A 190 18.69 5.87 -12.76
C SER A 190 18.10 7.17 -13.33
N ARG A 191 18.91 8.20 -13.39
CA ARG A 191 18.50 9.49 -13.99
C ARG A 191 18.07 9.30 -15.45
N GLU A 192 18.80 8.49 -16.20
CA GLU A 192 18.54 8.23 -17.62
C GLU A 192 17.18 7.57 -17.84
N ASP A 193 16.81 6.61 -17.00
CA ASP A 193 15.54 5.93 -17.10
C ASP A 193 14.39 6.86 -16.71
N LEU A 194 14.53 7.56 -15.59
CA LEU A 194 13.52 8.51 -15.10
C LEU A 194 13.22 9.62 -16.12
N GLU A 195 14.24 10.20 -16.77
CA GLU A 195 14.07 11.29 -17.73
C GLU A 195 13.47 10.85 -19.07
N LYS A 196 13.49 9.54 -19.37
CA LYS A 196 13.05 9.01 -20.67
C LYS A 196 11.74 8.22 -20.62
N VAL A 197 11.14 8.10 -19.44
CA VAL A 197 9.91 7.31 -19.24
C VAL A 197 8.73 7.90 -20.01
N PRO A 198 8.15 7.14 -20.96
CA PRO A 198 6.87 7.52 -21.52
C PRO A 198 5.73 7.23 -20.54
N ALA A 199 4.78 8.16 -20.39
CA ALA A 199 3.62 7.98 -19.52
C ALA A 199 2.81 6.70 -19.82
N GLU A 200 2.74 6.31 -21.11
CA GLU A 200 2.07 5.09 -21.55
C GLU A 200 2.76 3.81 -21.04
N ARG A 201 4.07 3.86 -20.81
CA ARG A 201 4.82 2.72 -20.27
C ARG A 201 4.54 2.56 -18.78
N LEU A 202 4.49 3.65 -18.04
CA LEU A 202 4.11 3.65 -16.62
C LEU A 202 2.68 3.12 -16.45
N GLY A 203 1.72 3.57 -17.27
CA GLY A 203 0.33 3.09 -17.27
C GLY A 203 0.19 1.60 -17.60
N ARG A 204 1.05 1.04 -18.46
CA ARG A 204 1.08 -0.41 -18.73
C ARG A 204 1.69 -1.20 -17.59
N SER A 205 2.63 -0.62 -16.87
CA SER A 205 3.22 -1.25 -15.69
C SER A 205 2.16 -1.43 -14.60
N THR A 206 1.28 -0.46 -14.36
CA THR A 206 0.14 -0.59 -13.42
C THR A 206 -0.78 -1.74 -13.80
N GLY A 207 -1.27 -1.79 -15.04
CA GLY A 207 -2.16 -2.85 -15.51
C GLY A 207 -1.53 -4.25 -15.43
N ASN A 208 -0.27 -4.40 -15.81
CA ASN A 208 0.46 -5.66 -15.74
C ASN A 208 0.83 -6.06 -14.31
N THR A 209 1.10 -5.09 -13.45
CA THR A 209 1.46 -5.30 -12.05
C THR A 209 0.26 -5.78 -11.26
N ILE A 210 -0.87 -5.10 -11.37
CA ILE A 210 -2.12 -5.49 -10.71
C ILE A 210 -2.60 -6.86 -11.20
N SER A 211 -2.57 -7.12 -12.50
CA SER A 211 -3.00 -8.40 -13.07
C SER A 211 -2.07 -9.58 -12.72
N ARG A 212 -0.79 -9.32 -12.37
CA ARG A 212 0.14 -10.34 -11.90
C ARG A 212 0.07 -10.58 -10.40
N THR A 213 -0.39 -9.58 -9.63
CA THR A 213 -0.47 -9.64 -8.17
C THR A 213 -1.83 -10.19 -7.72
N ILE A 214 -2.84 -10.09 -8.57
CA ILE A 214 -4.19 -10.62 -8.37
C ILE A 214 -4.44 -11.61 -9.50
N PRO A 215 -4.27 -12.93 -9.28
CA PRO A 215 -4.50 -13.95 -10.30
C PRO A 215 -5.95 -14.06 -10.75
#